data_0839e7bbe30f62fe5ce64a0089c57403
#
_entry.id   0839e7bbe30f62fe5ce64a0089c57403
#
_cell.length_a   1.000
_cell.length_b   1.000
_cell.length_c   1.000
_cell.angle_alpha   90.00
_cell.angle_beta   90.00
_cell.angle_gamma   90.00
#
_symmetry.space_group_name_H-M   'P 1'
#
loop_
_entity.id
_entity.type
_entity.pdbx_description
1 polymer ?
#
loop_
_entity_poly.entity_id
_entity_poly.type
_entity_poly.pdbx_seq_one_letter_code
_entity_poly.pdbx_strand_id
1 'polypeptide(L)'
;MATTPEFKYAPMFQTGKDTTEYYLLSKEGISLGEFEGKTILKIAPEALTMMSNAAFRDVNFLLRRSHNEQVAKILTDPEASDNDKYVALTFLRNAEVACKGKLPFCQDTGTAIIHGEKGQ
;
A
#
# COMPACT_ATOMS: atom_id res chain seq x y z
N MET A 1 -38.19 4.88 24.32
CA MET A 1 -36.76 4.59 24.45
C MET A 1 -36.15 4.75 23.08
N ALA A 2 -35.21 5.69 22.89
CA ALA A 2 -34.53 5.83 21.62
C ALA A 2 -33.58 4.63 21.46
N THR A 3 -33.77 3.82 20.43
CA THR A 3 -32.86 2.75 20.09
C THR A 3 -31.57 3.36 19.53
N THR A 4 -30.44 3.10 20.20
CA THR A 4 -29.14 3.48 19.68
C THR A 4 -28.96 2.82 18.31
N PRO A 5 -28.68 3.56 17.22
CA PRO A 5 -28.48 2.96 15.91
C PRO A 5 -27.31 1.98 15.96
N GLU A 6 -27.50 0.79 15.40
CA GLU A 6 -26.45 -0.23 15.29
C GLU A 6 -25.31 0.31 14.40
N PHE A 7 -24.09 0.29 14.93
CA PHE A 7 -22.93 0.68 14.14
C PHE A 7 -22.71 -0.32 13.01
N LYS A 8 -22.75 0.15 11.77
CA LYS A 8 -22.37 -0.63 10.59
C LYS A 8 -21.06 -0.07 10.04
N TYR A 9 -20.03 -0.90 10.03
CA TYR A 9 -18.80 -0.53 9.36
C TYR A 9 -19.03 -0.36 7.85
N ALA A 10 -18.74 0.81 7.35
CA ALA A 10 -18.65 1.06 5.91
C ALA A 10 -17.22 1.49 5.59
N PRO A 11 -16.55 0.85 4.63
CA PRO A 11 -15.21 1.28 4.23
C PRO A 11 -15.28 2.72 3.70
N MET A 12 -14.33 3.55 4.12
CA MET A 12 -14.24 4.96 3.71
C MET A 12 -14.12 5.09 2.18
N PHE A 13 -13.45 4.14 1.56
CA PHE A 13 -13.32 4.06 0.10
C PHE A 13 -13.97 2.77 -0.39
N GLN A 14 -14.68 2.87 -1.51
CA GLN A 14 -15.19 1.66 -2.15
C GLN A 14 -14.01 0.82 -2.64
N THR A 15 -13.96 -0.44 -2.20
CA THR A 15 -12.97 -1.39 -2.69
C THR A 15 -13.30 -1.76 -4.13
N GLY A 16 -12.54 -1.19 -5.05
CA GLY A 16 -12.55 -1.57 -6.46
C GLY A 16 -11.49 -2.61 -6.77
N LYS A 17 -11.49 -3.13 -7.98
CA LYS A 17 -10.42 -4.00 -8.47
C LYS A 17 -9.13 -3.17 -8.56
N ASP A 18 -8.11 -3.55 -7.80
CA ASP A 18 -6.80 -2.93 -7.89
C ASP A 18 -6.14 -3.35 -9.23
N THR A 19 -5.77 -2.37 -10.04
CA THR A 19 -5.10 -2.56 -11.34
C THR A 19 -3.60 -2.32 -11.27
N THR A 20 -3.06 -2.12 -10.06
CA THR A 20 -1.61 -1.97 -9.86
C THR A 20 -0.90 -3.25 -10.30
N GLU A 21 0.07 -3.12 -11.18
CA GLU A 21 0.88 -4.23 -11.65
C GLU A 21 1.85 -4.67 -10.56
N TYR A 22 1.98 -6.00 -10.42
CA TYR A 22 2.96 -6.60 -9.51
C TYR A 22 4.20 -7.01 -10.28
N TYR A 23 5.36 -6.86 -9.67
CA TYR A 23 6.60 -7.38 -10.20
C TYR A 23 7.20 -8.44 -9.25
N LEU A 24 7.94 -9.38 -9.82
CA LEU A 24 8.64 -10.38 -9.04
C LEU A 24 9.89 -9.77 -8.42
N LEU A 25 9.93 -9.67 -7.09
CA LEU A 25 11.07 -9.15 -6.37
C LEU A 25 12.27 -10.09 -6.43
N SER A 26 12.09 -11.35 -6.04
CA SER A 26 13.12 -12.40 -6.10
C SER A 26 12.50 -13.78 -5.91
N LYS A 27 13.23 -14.81 -6.36
CA LYS A 27 12.97 -16.22 -6.02
C LYS A 27 14.05 -16.79 -5.08
N GLU A 28 15.08 -16.02 -4.79
CA GLU A 28 16.18 -16.46 -3.94
C GLU A 28 15.75 -16.62 -2.49
N GLY A 29 16.27 -17.62 -1.82
CA GLY A 29 15.93 -17.91 -0.43
C GLY A 29 14.53 -18.48 -0.20
N ILE A 30 13.82 -18.89 -1.27
CA ILE A 30 12.50 -19.51 -1.19
C ILE A 30 12.59 -20.92 -1.72
N SER A 31 12.15 -21.89 -0.93
CA SER A 31 12.16 -23.31 -1.31
C SER A 31 10.97 -24.05 -0.70
N LEU A 32 10.67 -25.19 -1.27
CA LEU A 32 9.70 -26.12 -0.70
C LEU A 32 10.43 -27.23 0.06
N GLY A 33 9.84 -27.68 1.14
CA GLY A 33 10.27 -28.85 1.89
C GLY A 33 9.08 -29.72 2.24
N GLU A 34 9.35 -30.92 2.71
CA GLU A 34 8.32 -31.81 3.24
C GLU A 34 8.51 -32.01 4.74
N PHE A 35 7.43 -32.02 5.47
CA PHE A 35 7.38 -32.35 6.88
C PHE A 35 6.11 -33.16 7.17
N GLU A 36 6.25 -34.36 7.70
CA GLU A 36 5.14 -35.28 7.99
C GLU A 36 4.15 -35.46 6.83
N GLY A 37 4.66 -35.58 5.60
CA GLY A 37 3.86 -35.76 4.38
C GLY A 37 3.13 -34.49 3.91
N LYS A 38 3.43 -33.31 4.50
CA LYS A 38 2.91 -32.02 4.08
C LYS A 38 4.01 -31.19 3.45
N THR A 39 3.69 -30.56 2.32
CA THR A 39 4.59 -29.59 1.70
C THR A 39 4.58 -28.30 2.52
N ILE A 40 5.77 -27.83 2.90
CA ILE A 40 5.98 -26.61 3.62
C ILE A 40 6.80 -25.62 2.79
N LEU A 41 6.46 -24.33 2.90
CA LEU A 41 7.25 -23.25 2.33
C LEU A 41 8.36 -22.85 3.31
N LYS A 42 9.60 -22.86 2.82
CA LYS A 42 10.78 -22.40 3.55
C LYS A 42 11.22 -21.05 3.01
N ILE A 43 11.39 -20.08 3.90
CA ILE A 43 11.85 -18.74 3.55
C ILE A 43 13.11 -18.44 4.36
N ALA A 44 14.20 -18.12 3.68
CA ALA A 44 15.44 -17.72 4.32
C ALA A 44 15.30 -16.31 4.96
N PRO A 45 15.97 -16.03 6.09
CA PRO A 45 15.93 -14.74 6.74
C PRO A 45 16.33 -13.58 5.82
N GLU A 46 17.28 -13.82 4.91
CA GLU A 46 17.75 -12.83 3.94
C GLU A 46 16.65 -12.43 2.95
N ALA A 47 15.78 -13.36 2.56
CA ALA A 47 14.63 -13.08 1.70
C ALA A 47 13.61 -12.18 2.40
N LEU A 48 13.39 -12.39 3.71
CA LEU A 48 12.53 -11.52 4.52
C LEU A 48 13.13 -10.11 4.67
N THR A 49 14.43 -10.01 4.88
CA THR A 49 15.15 -8.74 4.96
C THR A 49 15.04 -7.98 3.65
N MET A 50 15.27 -8.64 2.52
CA MET A 50 15.17 -8.04 1.20
C MET A 50 13.73 -7.57 0.91
N MET A 51 12.74 -8.39 1.22
CA MET A 51 11.32 -8.05 1.05
C MET A 51 10.95 -6.82 1.88
N SER A 52 11.34 -6.79 3.16
CA SER A 52 11.05 -5.67 4.04
C SER A 52 11.72 -4.38 3.56
N ASN A 53 12.96 -4.45 3.14
CA ASN A 53 13.69 -3.30 2.60
C ASN A 53 13.00 -2.75 1.33
N ALA A 54 12.63 -3.61 0.39
CA ALA A 54 11.92 -3.21 -0.82
C ALA A 54 10.55 -2.60 -0.49
N ALA A 55 9.78 -3.23 0.42
CA ALA A 55 8.48 -2.74 0.82
C ALA A 55 8.57 -1.34 1.47
N PHE A 56 9.48 -1.15 2.43
CA PHE A 56 9.67 0.15 3.06
C PHE A 56 10.17 1.22 2.10
N ARG A 57 11.01 0.87 1.13
CA ARG A 57 11.40 1.77 0.08
C ARG A 57 10.20 2.16 -0.77
N ASP A 58 9.46 1.19 -1.27
CA ASP A 58 8.35 1.44 -2.19
C ASP A 58 7.24 2.28 -1.54
N VAL A 59 6.88 2.00 -0.28
CA VAL A 59 5.85 2.78 0.43
C VAL A 59 6.24 4.23 0.72
N ASN A 60 7.53 4.56 0.67
CA ASN A 60 8.00 5.94 0.84
C ASN A 60 8.00 6.76 -0.45
N PHE A 61 8.03 6.11 -1.61
CA PHE A 61 8.22 6.76 -2.89
C PHE A 61 7.10 6.52 -3.90
N LEU A 62 6.32 5.47 -3.72
CA LEU A 62 5.33 5.03 -4.70
C LEU A 62 3.94 4.95 -4.07
N LEU A 63 2.96 5.50 -4.77
CA LEU A 63 1.54 5.36 -4.45
C LEU A 63 0.87 4.44 -5.47
N ARG A 64 -0.15 3.69 -5.01
CA ARG A 64 -0.93 2.83 -5.90
C ARG A 64 -1.64 3.66 -6.96
N ARG A 65 -1.71 3.13 -8.17
CA ARG A 65 -2.41 3.75 -9.29
C ARG A 65 -3.86 4.08 -8.95
N SER A 66 -4.58 3.14 -8.35
CA SER A 66 -5.97 3.34 -7.93
C SER A 66 -6.15 4.51 -6.97
N HIS A 67 -5.20 4.74 -6.06
CA HIS A 67 -5.21 5.90 -5.16
C HIS A 67 -5.02 7.20 -5.95
N ASN A 68 -4.02 7.27 -6.82
CA ASN A 68 -3.76 8.46 -7.62
C ASN A 68 -4.95 8.78 -8.57
N GLU A 69 -5.61 7.76 -9.13
CA GLU A 69 -6.80 7.92 -9.94
C GLU A 69 -7.99 8.50 -9.14
N GLN A 70 -8.14 8.09 -7.87
CA GLN A 70 -9.18 8.67 -7.00
C GLN A 70 -8.89 10.13 -6.67
N VAL A 71 -7.65 10.47 -6.36
CA VAL A 71 -7.24 11.87 -6.12
C VAL A 71 -7.44 12.71 -7.39
N ALA A 72 -7.10 12.17 -8.56
CA ALA A 72 -7.26 12.86 -9.84
C ALA A 72 -8.73 13.19 -10.17
N LYS A 73 -9.68 12.35 -9.75
CA LYS A 73 -11.12 12.62 -9.95
C LYS A 73 -11.58 13.91 -9.28
N ILE A 74 -10.97 14.31 -8.17
CA ILE A 74 -11.29 15.55 -7.46
C ILE A 74 -11.08 16.77 -8.38
N LEU A 75 -10.11 16.72 -9.29
CA LEU A 75 -9.82 17.83 -10.20
C LEU A 75 -10.99 18.16 -11.16
N THR A 76 -11.82 17.18 -11.45
CA THR A 76 -12.97 17.31 -12.37
C THR A 76 -14.32 17.22 -11.66
N ASP A 77 -14.30 17.07 -10.33
CA ASP A 77 -15.52 17.01 -9.53
C ASP A 77 -16.20 18.40 -9.50
N PRO A 78 -17.46 18.51 -9.92
CA PRO A 78 -18.20 19.78 -9.89
C PRO A 78 -18.53 20.27 -8.47
N GLU A 79 -18.55 19.36 -7.48
CA GLU A 79 -18.80 19.71 -6.08
C GLU A 79 -17.52 20.12 -5.34
N ALA A 80 -16.34 19.83 -5.90
CA ALA A 80 -15.07 20.20 -5.30
C ALA A 80 -14.79 21.70 -5.43
N SER A 81 -14.40 22.33 -4.32
CA SER A 81 -13.98 23.73 -4.31
C SER A 81 -12.63 23.90 -5.05
N ASP A 82 -12.29 25.14 -5.37
CA ASP A 82 -10.98 25.48 -5.96
C ASP A 82 -9.83 25.06 -5.03
N ASN A 83 -10.02 25.17 -3.71
CA ASN A 83 -9.05 24.72 -2.75
C ASN A 83 -8.87 23.19 -2.77
N ASP A 84 -9.95 22.42 -2.85
CA ASP A 84 -9.87 20.96 -2.93
C ASP A 84 -9.12 20.52 -4.20
N LYS A 85 -9.40 21.15 -5.34
CA LYS A 85 -8.71 20.91 -6.59
C LYS A 85 -7.21 21.28 -6.50
N TYR A 86 -6.89 22.40 -5.88
CA TYR A 86 -5.50 22.80 -5.67
C TYR A 86 -4.74 21.80 -4.80
N VAL A 87 -5.35 21.34 -3.69
CA VAL A 87 -4.76 20.35 -2.80
C VAL A 87 -4.57 19.01 -3.52
N ALA A 88 -5.59 18.54 -4.24
CA ALA A 88 -5.50 17.30 -5.03
C ALA A 88 -4.36 17.37 -6.07
N LEU A 89 -4.26 18.49 -6.80
CA LEU A 89 -3.16 18.70 -7.75
C LEU A 89 -1.80 18.68 -7.07
N THR A 90 -1.68 19.25 -5.88
CA THR A 90 -0.44 19.28 -5.10
C THR A 90 -0.04 17.87 -4.66
N PHE A 91 -0.98 17.03 -4.24
CA PHE A 91 -0.72 15.62 -3.92
C PHE A 91 -0.22 14.84 -5.15
N LEU A 92 -0.83 15.02 -6.31
CA LEU A 92 -0.40 14.35 -7.54
C LEU A 92 1.00 14.79 -7.98
N ARG A 93 1.31 16.07 -7.90
CA ARG A 93 2.66 16.60 -8.16
C ARG A 93 3.69 16.06 -7.18
N ASN A 94 3.32 15.97 -5.90
CA ASN A 94 4.18 15.37 -4.89
C ASN A 94 4.47 13.90 -5.20
N ALA A 95 3.47 13.11 -5.58
CA ALA A 95 3.64 11.73 -6.00
C ALA A 95 4.56 11.60 -7.23
N GLU A 96 4.45 12.52 -8.20
CA GLU A 96 5.33 12.57 -9.39
C GLU A 96 6.79 12.87 -9.01
N VAL A 97 7.02 13.76 -8.06
CA VAL A 97 8.37 14.07 -7.56
C VAL A 97 8.93 12.88 -6.79
N ALA A 98 8.12 12.29 -5.91
CA ALA A 98 8.54 11.18 -5.05
C ALA A 98 8.91 9.93 -5.85
N CYS A 99 8.18 9.59 -6.90
CA CYS A 99 8.45 8.38 -7.71
C CYS A 99 9.84 8.39 -8.39
N LYS A 100 10.53 9.52 -8.42
CA LYS A 100 11.93 9.61 -8.85
C LYS A 100 12.93 8.99 -7.85
N GLY A 101 12.46 8.59 -6.65
CA GLY A 101 13.23 7.87 -5.66
C GLY A 101 14.32 8.67 -4.93
N LYS A 102 14.23 10.01 -4.96
CA LYS A 102 15.18 10.91 -4.29
C LYS A 102 14.60 11.55 -3.03
N LEU A 103 13.38 12.01 -3.10
CA LEU A 103 12.65 12.62 -1.99
C LEU A 103 11.37 11.80 -1.73
N PRO A 104 11.16 11.31 -0.52
CA PRO A 104 9.92 10.62 -0.19
C PRO A 104 8.73 11.59 -0.28
N PHE A 105 7.54 11.06 -0.49
CA PHE A 105 6.35 11.90 -0.60
C PHE A 105 5.86 12.47 0.75
N CYS A 106 6.36 11.96 1.87
CA CYS A 106 6.07 12.46 3.20
C CYS A 106 7.29 12.35 4.10
N GLN A 107 7.47 13.33 5.00
CA GLN A 107 8.51 13.31 6.03
C GLN A 107 8.00 12.73 7.35
N ASP A 108 6.75 12.32 7.40
CA ASP A 108 6.18 11.70 8.59
C ASP A 108 6.84 10.34 8.81
N THR A 109 7.48 10.22 9.97
CA THR A 109 8.20 9.00 10.38
C THR A 109 7.29 8.22 11.33
N GLY A 110 6.65 7.20 10.81
CA GLY A 110 5.81 6.31 11.60
C GLY A 110 6.60 5.15 12.22
N THR A 111 5.88 4.28 12.90
CA THR A 111 6.42 3.01 13.39
C THR A 111 6.28 1.95 12.30
N ALA A 112 7.39 1.25 12.00
CA ALA A 112 7.36 0.11 11.11
C ALA A 112 6.66 -1.08 11.81
N ILE A 113 5.53 -1.51 11.27
CA ILE A 113 4.77 -2.64 11.79
C ILE A 113 4.74 -3.73 10.73
N ILE A 114 5.23 -4.91 11.08
CA ILE A 114 5.18 -6.09 10.21
C ILE A 114 4.31 -7.14 10.89
N HIS A 115 3.21 -7.51 10.24
CA HIS A 115 2.40 -8.64 10.61
C HIS A 115 2.74 -9.84 9.74
N GLY A 116 3.00 -10.98 10.37
CA GLY A 116 3.28 -12.22 9.67
C GLY A 116 2.70 -13.41 10.43
N GLU A 117 2.21 -14.39 9.68
CA GLU A 117 1.85 -15.70 10.21
C GLU A 117 2.98 -16.68 9.88
N LYS A 118 3.44 -17.40 10.88
CA LYS A 118 4.51 -18.38 10.77
C LYS A 118 3.97 -19.74 11.20
N GLY A 119 4.17 -20.75 10.37
CA GLY A 119 4.00 -22.14 10.77
C GLY A 119 5.02 -22.53 11.85
N GLN A 120 4.67 -23.51 12.68
CA GLN A 120 5.58 -24.08 13.68
C GLN A 120 6.51 -25.12 13.03
#